data_2b8371ffb5ab79030bc27d268ff7c77e
#
_entry.id   2b8371ffb5ab79030bc27d268ff7c77e
#
_cell.length_a   1.000
_cell.length_b   1.000
_cell.length_c   1.000
_cell.angle_alpha   90.00
_cell.angle_beta   90.00
_cell.angle_gamma   90.00
#
_symmetry.space_group_name_H-M   'P 1'
#
loop_
_entity.id
_entity.type
_entity.pdbx_description
1 polymer ?
#
loop_
_entity_poly.entity_id
_entity_poly.type
_entity_poly.pdbx_seq_one_letter_code
_entity_poly.pdbx_strand_id
1 'polypeptide(L)'
;MLRFRGSPALSPFRLEKLLAALRQRVPVITAVHAEFAHFLDGMLSVYDREVLDRLLRYGPATPPRDASSGPVFLVIPRPGTISPWSSKATDIARNCGLRRVRRIERGIAYYLESHRPLTDGELTELKPLLHDRMTETVLGPNDDPAALFAQAEPAPLAAVDVLGNGREALTTANRELGLALSDDEIDYLLDSFTQLERNPTDVELMMFAQANSEHCRHKIFNADWIIDGEVQDRSLFAMIRNTHERHPDNVLSAYRDNAAVMTGFPAGRFFPDPADGQYRYHPEAVHILMKVETHNHPTAISPFPGAATGSGGEIRDEGATGRGAKPKAGLCGFSVSHLRIPDFVQPWERDYGKPGRIVSALDIMLEGPI
;
A
#
# COMPACT_ATOMS: atom_id res chain seq x y z
N MET A 1 14.47 23.80 -5.50
CA MET A 1 14.43 22.34 -5.74
C MET A 1 15.48 21.97 -6.78
N LEU A 2 16.23 20.89 -6.57
CA LEU A 2 17.18 20.34 -7.54
C LEU A 2 16.62 19.04 -8.11
N ARG A 3 16.88 18.76 -9.39
CA ARG A 3 16.47 17.53 -10.07
C ARG A 3 17.70 16.78 -10.59
N PHE A 4 17.70 15.45 -10.39
CA PHE A 4 18.74 14.53 -10.84
C PHE A 4 18.10 13.42 -11.67
N ARG A 5 18.75 13.07 -12.75
CA ARG A 5 18.36 11.95 -13.59
C ARG A 5 18.84 10.65 -12.96
N GLY A 6 18.02 9.61 -13.02
CA GLY A 6 18.34 8.27 -12.48
C GLY A 6 18.46 7.20 -13.56
N SER A 7 18.51 5.95 -13.11
CA SER A 7 18.53 4.76 -13.96
C SER A 7 17.17 4.50 -14.60
N PRO A 8 17.06 3.54 -15.57
CA PRO A 8 15.77 3.07 -16.08
C PRO A 8 14.84 2.63 -14.95
N ALA A 9 13.59 3.10 -15.01
CA ALA A 9 12.59 2.81 -13.99
C ALA A 9 11.83 1.49 -14.24
N LEU A 10 11.75 1.07 -15.50
CA LEU A 10 11.04 -0.14 -15.92
C LEU A 10 11.96 -1.10 -16.66
N SER A 11 11.73 -2.40 -16.47
CA SER A 11 12.41 -3.43 -17.27
C SER A 11 11.96 -3.40 -18.74
N PRO A 12 12.74 -3.96 -19.68
CA PRO A 12 12.33 -4.05 -21.09
C PRO A 12 10.95 -4.68 -21.26
N PHE A 13 10.67 -5.78 -20.57
CA PHE A 13 9.37 -6.44 -20.59
C PHE A 13 8.22 -5.51 -20.17
N ARG A 14 8.39 -4.74 -19.07
CA ARG A 14 7.37 -3.79 -18.62
C ARG A 14 7.19 -2.63 -19.59
N LEU A 15 8.26 -2.18 -20.23
CA LEU A 15 8.19 -1.14 -21.27
C LEU A 15 7.42 -1.63 -22.50
N GLU A 16 7.63 -2.86 -22.94
CA GLU A 16 6.90 -3.47 -24.05
C GLU A 16 5.41 -3.62 -23.72
N LYS A 17 5.07 -4.11 -22.52
CA LYS A 17 3.68 -4.22 -22.05
C LYS A 17 3.02 -2.83 -22.00
N LEU A 18 3.70 -1.84 -21.44
CA LEU A 18 3.21 -0.47 -21.37
C LEU A 18 3.01 0.13 -22.76
N LEU A 19 3.98 -0.04 -23.67
CA LEU A 19 3.88 0.44 -25.05
C LEU A 19 2.68 -0.16 -25.77
N ALA A 20 2.42 -1.45 -25.58
CA ALA A 20 1.24 -2.11 -26.17
C ALA A 20 -0.07 -1.48 -25.64
N ALA A 21 -0.17 -1.23 -24.32
CA ALA A 21 -1.33 -0.58 -23.71
C ALA A 21 -1.51 0.88 -24.19
N LEU A 22 -0.42 1.64 -24.29
CA LEU A 22 -0.44 3.01 -24.80
C LEU A 22 -0.92 3.06 -26.25
N ARG A 23 -0.45 2.14 -27.12
CA ARG A 23 -0.84 2.04 -28.54
C ARG A 23 -2.30 1.67 -28.72
N GLN A 24 -2.89 0.89 -27.83
CA GLN A 24 -4.32 0.59 -27.87
C GLN A 24 -5.18 1.83 -27.68
N ARG A 25 -4.72 2.82 -26.90
CA ARG A 25 -5.40 4.09 -26.68
C ARG A 25 -5.04 5.12 -27.74
N VAL A 26 -3.76 5.24 -28.03
CA VAL A 26 -3.20 6.25 -28.94
C VAL A 26 -2.24 5.58 -29.93
N PRO A 27 -2.74 5.09 -31.07
CA PRO A 27 -1.96 4.27 -32.02
C PRO A 27 -0.73 4.94 -32.62
N VAL A 28 -0.63 6.27 -32.57
CA VAL A 28 0.51 7.02 -33.14
C VAL A 28 1.78 6.93 -32.30
N ILE A 29 1.74 6.34 -31.10
CA ILE A 29 2.91 6.18 -30.23
C ILE A 29 3.81 5.07 -30.79
N THR A 30 5.09 5.40 -30.95
CA THR A 30 6.09 4.49 -31.52
C THR A 30 7.01 3.88 -30.48
N ALA A 31 7.35 4.64 -29.43
CA ALA A 31 8.20 4.17 -28.33
C ALA A 31 7.84 4.83 -26.99
N VAL A 32 8.19 4.14 -25.91
CA VAL A 32 8.12 4.67 -24.54
C VAL A 32 9.43 4.37 -23.83
N HIS A 33 9.90 5.33 -23.08
CA HIS A 33 11.04 5.19 -22.18
C HIS A 33 10.66 5.72 -20.79
N ALA A 34 11.20 5.10 -19.77
CA ALA A 34 10.93 5.48 -18.37
C ALA A 34 12.24 5.45 -17.58
N GLU A 35 12.52 6.55 -16.89
CA GLU A 35 13.68 6.64 -16.01
C GLU A 35 13.31 7.29 -14.68
N PHE A 36 14.02 6.94 -13.63
CA PHE A 36 13.85 7.61 -12.36
C PHE A 36 14.28 9.07 -12.43
N ALA A 37 13.49 9.93 -11.81
CA ALA A 37 13.82 11.33 -11.56
C ALA A 37 13.88 11.54 -10.04
N HIS A 38 15.00 12.08 -9.55
CA HIS A 38 15.15 12.37 -8.13
C HIS A 38 15.02 13.88 -7.92
N PHE A 39 14.27 14.23 -6.90
CA PHE A 39 14.01 15.61 -6.49
C PHE A 39 14.61 15.84 -5.12
N LEU A 40 15.27 16.95 -4.93
CA LEU A 40 15.90 17.31 -3.67
C LEU A 40 15.40 18.66 -3.20
N ASP A 41 14.93 18.68 -1.97
CA ASP A 41 14.70 19.86 -1.18
C ASP A 41 15.87 20.06 -0.21
N GLY A 42 16.60 21.14 -0.38
CA GLY A 42 17.79 21.46 0.38
C GLY A 42 18.85 22.19 -0.43
N MET A 43 20.02 22.33 0.16
CA MET A 43 21.20 22.94 -0.46
C MET A 43 22.35 21.93 -0.51
N LEU A 44 23.11 21.95 -1.60
CA LEU A 44 24.29 21.12 -1.79
C LEU A 44 25.49 22.00 -2.05
N SER A 45 26.62 21.73 -1.39
CA SER A 45 27.91 22.16 -1.84
C SER A 45 28.37 21.31 -3.04
N VAL A 46 29.47 21.70 -3.67
CA VAL A 46 30.07 20.89 -4.77
C VAL A 46 30.39 19.50 -4.29
N TYR A 47 30.98 19.35 -3.11
CA TYR A 47 31.30 18.07 -2.49
C TYR A 47 30.04 17.25 -2.18
N ASP A 48 29.01 17.88 -1.60
CA ASP A 48 27.73 17.20 -1.31
C ASP A 48 27.10 16.66 -2.58
N ARG A 49 27.21 17.37 -3.68
CA ARG A 49 26.70 16.94 -4.98
C ARG A 49 27.40 15.67 -5.48
N GLU A 50 28.72 15.60 -5.37
CA GLU A 50 29.48 14.40 -5.75
C GLU A 50 29.10 13.18 -4.89
N VAL A 51 28.88 13.38 -3.59
CA VAL A 51 28.41 12.31 -2.69
C VAL A 51 27.01 11.87 -3.10
N LEU A 52 26.10 12.80 -3.33
CA LEU A 52 24.72 12.50 -3.73
C LEU A 52 24.67 11.79 -5.09
N ASP A 53 25.44 12.24 -6.08
CA ASP A 53 25.53 11.63 -7.40
C ASP A 53 25.98 10.15 -7.32
N ARG A 54 26.87 9.83 -6.36
CA ARG A 54 27.27 8.43 -6.10
C ARG A 54 26.17 7.62 -5.42
N LEU A 55 25.46 8.20 -4.46
CA LEU A 55 24.34 7.55 -3.76
C LEU A 55 23.16 7.26 -4.70
N LEU A 56 22.92 8.11 -5.69
CA LEU A 56 21.84 7.95 -6.64
C LEU A 56 22.17 7.05 -7.84
N ARG A 57 23.40 6.52 -7.91
CA ARG A 57 23.81 5.53 -8.93
C ARG A 57 23.44 4.12 -8.48
N TYR A 58 22.25 3.69 -8.83
CA TYR A 58 21.77 2.33 -8.60
C TYR A 58 21.02 1.82 -9.84
N GLY A 59 20.90 0.52 -9.98
CA GLY A 59 20.30 -0.10 -11.16
C GLY A 59 21.27 -0.16 -12.37
N PRO A 60 20.79 -0.55 -13.54
CA PRO A 60 21.58 -0.66 -14.75
C PRO A 60 22.13 0.69 -15.19
N ALA A 61 23.40 0.75 -15.57
CA ALA A 61 23.97 1.94 -16.19
C ALA A 61 23.38 2.10 -17.60
N THR A 62 22.79 3.24 -17.89
CA THR A 62 22.30 3.60 -19.22
C THR A 62 23.10 4.77 -19.78
N PRO A 63 23.36 4.78 -21.10
CA PRO A 63 23.93 5.95 -21.75
C PRO A 63 23.06 7.19 -21.51
N PRO A 64 23.64 8.37 -21.39
CA PRO A 64 22.87 9.59 -21.37
C PRO A 64 22.01 9.69 -22.63
N ARG A 65 20.70 9.88 -22.46
CA ARG A 65 19.85 10.22 -23.59
C ARG A 65 20.09 11.68 -23.98
N ASP A 66 20.08 11.98 -25.28
CA ASP A 66 20.12 13.36 -25.73
C ASP A 66 18.96 14.13 -25.12
N ALA A 67 19.28 15.20 -24.41
CA ALA A 67 18.35 16.00 -23.61
C ALA A 67 17.46 16.93 -24.47
N SER A 68 17.36 16.69 -25.77
CA SER A 68 16.64 17.55 -26.71
C SER A 68 15.11 17.57 -26.54
N SER A 69 14.54 16.59 -25.85
CA SER A 69 13.12 16.58 -25.48
C SER A 69 12.96 16.29 -24.00
N GLY A 70 12.27 17.17 -23.28
CA GLY A 70 11.85 16.91 -21.88
C GLY A 70 10.91 15.72 -21.75
N PRO A 71 10.66 15.21 -20.55
CA PRO A 71 9.66 14.17 -20.34
C PRO A 71 8.26 14.69 -20.70
N VAL A 72 7.46 13.84 -21.32
CA VAL A 72 6.06 14.17 -21.62
C VAL A 72 5.21 14.09 -20.35
N PHE A 73 5.56 13.15 -19.46
CA PHE A 73 4.90 12.98 -18.16
C PHE A 73 5.93 12.77 -17.06
N LEU A 74 5.61 13.29 -15.91
CA LEU A 74 6.35 13.08 -14.68
C LEU A 74 5.41 12.49 -13.63
N VAL A 75 5.60 11.22 -13.30
CA VAL A 75 4.87 10.54 -12.24
C VAL A 75 5.61 10.76 -10.93
N ILE A 76 4.92 11.31 -9.94
CA ILE A 76 5.47 11.61 -8.62
C ILE A 76 4.54 11.09 -7.53
N PRO A 77 5.06 10.84 -6.31
CA PRO A 77 4.19 10.63 -5.15
C PRO A 77 3.18 11.77 -4.99
N ARG A 78 2.01 11.45 -4.47
CA ARG A 78 0.95 12.47 -4.28
C ARG A 78 1.48 13.64 -3.43
N PRO A 79 1.26 14.89 -3.84
CA PRO A 79 1.60 16.06 -3.05
C PRO A 79 1.05 15.97 -1.62
N GLY A 80 1.81 16.44 -0.64
CA GLY A 80 1.44 16.34 0.78
C GLY A 80 1.77 14.99 1.45
N THR A 81 2.29 14.00 0.68
CA THR A 81 2.74 12.71 1.25
C THR A 81 4.27 12.59 1.22
N ILE A 82 4.81 11.72 2.06
CA ILE A 82 6.23 11.32 2.06
C ILE A 82 6.27 9.85 1.66
N SER A 83 6.93 9.54 0.53
CA SER A 83 7.04 8.15 0.09
C SER A 83 7.93 7.33 1.04
N PRO A 84 7.69 6.01 1.20
CA PRO A 84 8.57 5.14 1.97
C PRO A 84 10.01 5.16 1.45
N TRP A 85 10.21 5.31 0.14
CA TRP A 85 11.52 5.47 -0.47
C TRP A 85 12.21 6.76 0.00
N SER A 86 11.46 7.87 0.07
CA SER A 86 11.96 9.18 0.50
C SER A 86 12.51 9.15 1.91
N SER A 87 11.80 8.52 2.85
CA SER A 87 12.24 8.41 4.24
C SER A 87 13.61 7.74 4.33
N LYS A 88 13.79 6.60 3.65
CA LYS A 88 15.06 5.88 3.64
C LYS A 88 16.17 6.61 2.90
N ALA A 89 15.88 7.17 1.72
CA ALA A 89 16.87 7.91 0.94
C ALA A 89 17.37 9.15 1.69
N THR A 90 16.47 9.87 2.35
CA THR A 90 16.82 11.03 3.16
C THR A 90 17.67 10.65 4.37
N ASP A 91 17.35 9.56 5.06
CA ASP A 91 18.16 9.06 6.17
C ASP A 91 19.56 8.64 5.72
N ILE A 92 19.66 7.90 4.61
CA ILE A 92 20.95 7.51 4.04
C ILE A 92 21.79 8.74 3.69
N ALA A 93 21.18 9.73 3.03
CA ALA A 93 21.87 10.95 2.68
C ALA A 93 22.43 11.68 3.91
N ARG A 94 21.62 11.80 4.97
CA ARG A 94 22.04 12.40 6.26
C ARG A 94 23.18 11.64 6.92
N ASN A 95 23.09 10.32 6.93
CA ASN A 95 24.14 9.43 7.49
C ASN A 95 25.44 9.54 6.67
N CYS A 96 25.36 9.85 5.38
CA CYS A 96 26.51 10.13 4.52
C CYS A 96 27.02 11.59 4.64
N GLY A 97 26.54 12.36 5.62
CA GLY A 97 27.02 13.70 5.91
C GLY A 97 26.28 14.83 5.20
N LEU A 98 25.26 14.55 4.39
CA LEU A 98 24.49 15.54 3.64
C LEU A 98 23.46 16.27 4.54
N ARG A 99 23.94 16.95 5.58
CA ARG A 99 23.09 17.53 6.64
C ARG A 99 22.16 18.66 6.18
N ARG A 100 22.44 19.28 5.04
CA ARG A 100 21.62 20.38 4.46
C ARG A 100 20.51 19.87 3.56
N VAL A 101 20.42 18.55 3.35
CA VAL A 101 19.32 17.89 2.64
C VAL A 101 18.15 17.76 3.59
N ARG A 102 17.05 18.42 3.27
CA ARG A 102 15.80 18.31 4.02
C ARG A 102 15.05 17.05 3.64
N ARG A 103 14.89 16.82 2.33
CA ARG A 103 14.17 15.67 1.80
C ARG A 103 14.62 15.33 0.39
N ILE A 104 14.68 14.04 0.08
CA ILE A 104 14.86 13.53 -1.28
C ILE A 104 13.61 12.73 -1.64
N GLU A 105 13.05 12.95 -2.82
CA GLU A 105 11.96 12.17 -3.39
C GLU A 105 12.33 11.59 -4.74
N ARG A 106 11.61 10.54 -5.15
CA ARG A 106 11.79 9.89 -6.42
C ARG A 106 10.47 9.82 -7.18
N GLY A 107 10.51 10.16 -8.45
CA GLY A 107 9.44 9.96 -9.41
C GLY A 107 9.94 9.20 -10.63
N ILE A 108 9.07 9.05 -11.63
CA ILE A 108 9.37 8.44 -12.92
C ILE A 108 9.08 9.45 -14.02
N ALA A 109 10.09 9.70 -14.85
CA ALA A 109 9.98 10.53 -16.03
C ALA A 109 9.69 9.63 -17.25
N TYR A 110 8.57 9.84 -17.90
CA TYR A 110 8.17 9.13 -19.11
C TYR A 110 8.42 9.98 -20.34
N TYR A 111 9.04 9.38 -21.33
CA TYR A 111 9.34 9.96 -22.66
C TYR A 111 8.60 9.14 -23.69
N LEU A 112 7.75 9.79 -24.47
CA LEU A 112 6.99 9.17 -25.55
C LEU A 112 7.51 9.62 -26.89
N GLU A 113 7.66 8.70 -27.82
CA GLU A 113 7.91 8.98 -29.23
C GLU A 113 6.63 8.70 -30.01
N SER A 114 6.33 9.55 -30.98
CA SER A 114 5.13 9.44 -31.79
C SER A 114 5.36 9.99 -33.18
N HIS A 115 4.59 9.49 -34.15
CA HIS A 115 4.69 9.95 -35.56
C HIS A 115 4.21 11.42 -35.74
N ARG A 116 3.50 11.98 -34.80
CA ARG A 116 3.06 13.36 -34.74
C ARG A 116 2.94 13.85 -33.29
N PRO A 117 2.88 15.16 -33.05
CA PRO A 117 2.57 15.67 -31.70
C PRO A 117 1.25 15.09 -31.18
N LEU A 118 1.23 14.78 -29.88
CA LEU A 118 0.05 14.32 -29.17
C LEU A 118 -0.85 15.50 -28.81
N THR A 119 -2.16 15.31 -28.93
CA THR A 119 -3.15 16.29 -28.50
C THR A 119 -3.37 16.23 -26.98
N ASP A 120 -3.93 17.28 -26.38
CA ASP A 120 -4.24 17.32 -24.94
C ASP A 120 -5.23 16.21 -24.53
N GLY A 121 -6.16 15.87 -25.41
CA GLY A 121 -7.08 14.75 -25.22
C GLY A 121 -6.34 13.41 -25.12
N GLU A 122 -5.43 13.14 -26.08
CA GLU A 122 -4.59 11.94 -26.06
C GLU A 122 -3.69 11.88 -24.83
N LEU A 123 -3.08 13.00 -24.45
CA LEU A 123 -2.28 13.07 -23.22
C LEU A 123 -3.12 12.74 -21.97
N THR A 124 -4.36 13.18 -21.95
CA THR A 124 -5.28 12.89 -20.82
C THR A 124 -5.65 11.40 -20.75
N GLU A 125 -5.88 10.76 -21.90
CA GLU A 125 -6.20 9.33 -21.99
C GLU A 125 -5.04 8.42 -21.58
N LEU A 126 -3.79 8.90 -21.72
CA LEU A 126 -2.59 8.13 -21.37
C LEU A 126 -2.27 8.16 -19.88
N LYS A 127 -2.61 9.23 -19.16
CA LYS A 127 -2.27 9.41 -17.73
C LYS A 127 -2.64 8.22 -16.84
N PRO A 128 -3.84 7.62 -16.94
CA PRO A 128 -4.22 6.48 -16.09
C PRO A 128 -3.37 5.22 -16.26
N LEU A 129 -2.68 5.08 -17.40
CA LEU A 129 -1.82 3.94 -17.69
C LEU A 129 -0.41 4.07 -17.10
N LEU A 130 -0.04 5.25 -16.60
CA LEU A 130 1.34 5.58 -16.23
C LEU A 130 1.60 5.57 -14.72
N HIS A 131 0.55 5.55 -13.88
CA HIS A 131 0.71 5.77 -12.44
C HIS A 131 -0.24 4.93 -11.60
N ASP A 132 0.15 4.66 -10.37
CA ASP A 132 -0.74 4.14 -9.33
C ASP A 132 -1.63 5.26 -8.78
N ARG A 133 -2.93 5.18 -9.07
CA ARG A 133 -3.93 6.17 -8.67
C ARG A 133 -4.08 6.34 -7.15
N MET A 134 -3.61 5.39 -6.35
CA MET A 134 -3.68 5.47 -4.88
C MET A 134 -2.55 6.31 -4.29
N THR A 135 -1.35 6.18 -4.83
CA THR A 135 -0.12 6.71 -4.21
C THR A 135 0.59 7.77 -5.04
N GLU A 136 0.24 7.90 -6.32
CA GLU A 136 0.94 8.76 -7.27
C GLU A 136 0.02 9.75 -7.97
N THR A 137 0.62 10.74 -8.60
CA THR A 137 -0.02 11.69 -9.50
C THR A 137 0.85 11.95 -10.72
N VAL A 138 0.23 12.35 -11.82
CA VAL A 138 0.91 12.63 -13.08
C VAL A 138 0.96 14.13 -13.33
N LEU A 139 2.16 14.66 -13.40
CA LEU A 139 2.42 16.01 -13.84
C LEU A 139 2.66 16.04 -15.36
N GLY A 140 2.09 17.03 -16.02
CA GLY A 140 2.35 17.32 -17.42
C GLY A 140 3.63 18.14 -17.62
N PRO A 141 3.95 18.50 -18.88
CA PRO A 141 5.16 19.24 -19.22
C PRO A 141 5.25 20.64 -18.56
N ASN A 142 4.09 21.23 -18.25
CA ASN A 142 3.98 22.60 -17.73
C ASN A 142 3.74 22.66 -16.22
N ASP A 143 3.58 21.51 -15.55
CA ASP A 143 3.30 21.46 -14.13
C ASP A 143 4.61 21.60 -13.31
N ASP A 144 4.53 22.32 -12.19
CA ASP A 144 5.68 22.51 -11.31
C ASP A 144 5.85 21.34 -10.34
N PRO A 145 6.95 20.58 -10.45
CA PRO A 145 7.22 19.49 -9.52
C PRO A 145 7.54 19.97 -8.09
N ALA A 146 7.68 21.26 -7.83
CA ALA A 146 7.87 21.80 -6.47
C ALA A 146 6.68 21.49 -5.55
N ALA A 147 5.48 21.26 -6.09
CA ALA A 147 4.31 20.78 -5.36
C ALA A 147 4.58 19.47 -4.58
N LEU A 148 5.56 18.66 -5.02
CA LEU A 148 5.99 17.44 -4.32
C LEU A 148 6.46 17.71 -2.88
N PHE A 149 7.02 18.87 -2.61
CA PHE A 149 7.53 19.29 -1.30
C PHE A 149 6.58 20.24 -0.56
N ALA A 150 5.41 20.52 -1.13
CA ALA A 150 4.41 21.34 -0.47
C ALA A 150 3.96 20.66 0.84
N GLN A 151 3.86 21.44 1.88
CA GLN A 151 3.30 21.04 3.15
C GLN A 151 1.97 21.78 3.33
N ALA A 152 0.93 21.07 3.69
CA ALA A 152 -0.32 21.68 4.10
C ALA A 152 -0.22 22.05 5.59
N GLU A 153 -0.73 23.21 5.94
CA GLU A 153 -0.93 23.54 7.35
C GLU A 153 -1.96 22.58 7.93
N PRO A 154 -1.76 22.10 9.17
CA PRO A 154 -2.73 21.27 9.85
C PRO A 154 -4.09 21.99 9.93
N ALA A 155 -5.17 21.27 9.68
CA ALA A 155 -6.50 21.80 9.95
C ALA A 155 -6.64 22.14 11.45
N PRO A 156 -7.36 23.19 11.82
CA PRO A 156 -7.61 23.50 13.21
C PRO A 156 -8.40 22.35 13.86
N LEU A 157 -8.05 22.06 15.10
CA LEU A 157 -8.77 21.05 15.90
C LEU A 157 -10.21 21.50 16.11
N ALA A 158 -11.17 20.67 15.76
CA ALA A 158 -12.59 20.94 15.94
C ALA A 158 -13.12 20.21 17.18
N ALA A 159 -13.95 20.88 17.98
CA ALA A 159 -14.65 20.26 19.09
C ALA A 159 -16.11 19.98 18.70
N VAL A 160 -16.62 18.81 19.08
CA VAL A 160 -18.02 18.42 18.89
C VAL A 160 -18.79 18.72 20.17
N ASP A 161 -19.76 19.61 20.12
CA ASP A 161 -20.48 20.14 21.29
C ASP A 161 -21.45 19.11 21.90
N VAL A 162 -20.87 18.12 22.58
CA VAL A 162 -21.63 17.06 23.27
C VAL A 162 -22.29 17.58 24.54
N LEU A 163 -21.65 18.51 25.28
CA LEU A 163 -22.22 19.05 26.52
C LEU A 163 -23.46 19.92 26.26
N GLY A 164 -23.51 20.64 25.13
CA GLY A 164 -24.65 21.48 24.76
C GLY A 164 -25.75 20.73 24.00
N ASN A 165 -25.39 19.88 23.06
CA ASN A 165 -26.31 19.24 22.12
C ASN A 165 -26.44 17.71 22.28
N GLY A 166 -25.77 17.14 23.26
CA GLY A 166 -25.93 15.74 23.66
C GLY A 166 -25.68 14.73 22.53
N ARG A 167 -26.53 13.72 22.49
CA ARG A 167 -26.47 12.60 21.51
C ARG A 167 -26.56 13.08 20.05
N GLU A 168 -27.29 14.16 19.79
CA GLU A 168 -27.49 14.67 18.42
C GLU A 168 -26.18 15.18 17.81
N ALA A 169 -25.32 15.83 18.63
CA ALA A 169 -24.00 16.27 18.19
C ALA A 169 -23.12 15.09 17.75
N LEU A 170 -23.12 13.98 18.52
CA LEU A 170 -22.37 12.77 18.18
C LEU A 170 -22.95 12.07 16.94
N THR A 171 -24.26 11.98 16.81
CA THR A 171 -24.92 11.40 15.64
C THR A 171 -24.59 12.18 14.36
N THR A 172 -24.55 13.50 14.46
CA THR A 172 -24.17 14.37 13.33
C THR A 172 -22.69 14.18 12.98
N ALA A 173 -21.81 14.20 13.97
CA ALA A 173 -20.38 13.97 13.78
C ALA A 173 -20.11 12.57 13.21
N ASN A 174 -20.82 11.53 13.68
CA ASN A 174 -20.73 10.16 13.16
C ASN A 174 -20.98 10.10 11.64
N ARG A 175 -21.99 10.84 11.18
CA ARG A 175 -22.32 10.91 9.74
C ARG A 175 -21.33 11.76 8.94
N GLU A 176 -20.98 12.94 9.45
CA GLU A 176 -20.15 13.91 8.73
C GLU A 176 -18.68 13.48 8.66
N LEU A 177 -18.16 12.88 9.71
CA LEU A 177 -16.79 12.35 9.77
C LEU A 177 -16.68 10.90 9.30
N GLY A 178 -17.80 10.22 9.00
CA GLY A 178 -17.82 8.84 8.53
C GLY A 178 -17.26 7.84 9.57
N LEU A 179 -17.60 8.01 10.86
CA LEU A 179 -17.02 7.24 11.97
C LEU A 179 -17.56 5.81 12.06
N ALA A 180 -18.73 5.53 11.51
CA ALA A 180 -19.42 4.23 11.56
C ALA A 180 -19.62 3.70 13.00
N LEU A 181 -19.95 4.60 13.94
CA LEU A 181 -20.26 4.25 15.32
C LEU A 181 -21.65 3.62 15.40
N SER A 182 -21.80 2.60 16.26
CA SER A 182 -23.09 2.04 16.65
C SER A 182 -23.80 2.92 17.69
N ASP A 183 -25.10 2.64 17.94
CA ASP A 183 -25.89 3.41 18.89
C ASP A 183 -25.32 3.33 20.32
N ASP A 184 -24.92 2.15 20.75
CA ASP A 184 -24.30 1.91 22.06
C ASP A 184 -22.91 2.57 22.19
N GLU A 185 -22.14 2.68 21.11
CA GLU A 185 -20.87 3.44 21.10
C GLU A 185 -21.12 4.94 21.20
N ILE A 186 -22.18 5.44 20.58
CA ILE A 186 -22.60 6.85 20.73
C ILE A 186 -23.01 7.13 22.17
N ASP A 187 -23.81 6.24 22.77
CA ASP A 187 -24.26 6.40 24.16
C ASP A 187 -23.08 6.31 25.15
N TYR A 188 -22.14 5.39 24.91
CA TYR A 188 -20.89 5.30 25.69
C TYR A 188 -20.06 6.60 25.62
N LEU A 189 -19.91 7.17 24.43
CA LEU A 189 -19.16 8.43 24.25
C LEU A 189 -19.88 9.61 24.93
N LEU A 190 -21.21 9.67 24.84
CA LEU A 190 -22.02 10.68 25.51
C LEU A 190 -21.78 10.65 27.02
N ASP A 191 -21.91 9.49 27.64
CA ASP A 191 -21.71 9.30 29.08
C ASP A 191 -20.27 9.62 29.46
N SER A 192 -19.29 9.16 28.72
CA SER A 192 -17.87 9.38 29.00
C SER A 192 -17.49 10.85 28.97
N PHE A 193 -17.88 11.59 27.93
CA PHE A 193 -17.55 13.01 27.81
C PHE A 193 -18.37 13.89 28.75
N THR A 194 -19.58 13.46 29.10
CA THR A 194 -20.37 14.11 30.16
C THR A 194 -19.68 13.97 31.53
N GLN A 195 -19.16 12.79 31.87
CA GLN A 195 -18.39 12.57 33.11
C GLN A 195 -17.06 13.34 33.11
N LEU A 196 -16.42 13.51 31.94
CA LEU A 196 -15.21 14.30 31.80
C LEU A 196 -15.45 15.82 31.82
N GLU A 197 -16.70 16.25 31.84
CA GLU A 197 -17.11 17.67 31.80
C GLU A 197 -16.45 18.49 30.68
N ARG A 198 -16.21 17.84 29.53
CA ARG A 198 -15.64 18.48 28.33
C ARG A 198 -16.17 17.90 27.03
N ASN A 199 -16.09 18.67 25.98
CA ASN A 199 -16.40 18.22 24.64
C ASN A 199 -15.26 17.36 24.03
N PRO A 200 -15.58 16.32 23.24
CA PRO A 200 -14.59 15.61 22.44
C PRO A 200 -14.10 16.46 21.27
N THR A 201 -12.87 16.19 20.86
CA THR A 201 -12.34 16.68 19.59
C THR A 201 -12.67 15.71 18.46
N ASP A 202 -12.65 16.20 17.23
CA ASP A 202 -12.77 15.40 16.01
C ASP A 202 -11.72 14.28 15.96
N VAL A 203 -10.48 14.56 16.37
CA VAL A 203 -9.38 13.58 16.46
C VAL A 203 -9.68 12.48 17.47
N GLU A 204 -10.20 12.82 18.68
CA GLU A 204 -10.56 11.82 19.68
C GLU A 204 -11.67 10.90 19.19
N LEU A 205 -12.71 11.45 18.53
CA LEU A 205 -13.77 10.65 17.93
C LEU A 205 -13.25 9.74 16.82
N MET A 206 -12.37 10.25 15.96
CA MET A 206 -11.73 9.45 14.91
C MET A 206 -10.86 8.33 15.50
N MET A 207 -10.06 8.62 16.53
CA MET A 207 -9.25 7.60 17.22
C MET A 207 -10.12 6.52 17.86
N PHE A 208 -11.21 6.90 18.52
CA PHE A 208 -12.15 5.96 19.11
C PHE A 208 -12.78 5.07 18.02
N ALA A 209 -13.26 5.66 16.93
CA ALA A 209 -13.86 4.94 15.82
C ALA A 209 -12.89 3.94 15.19
N GLN A 210 -11.63 4.33 14.99
CA GLN A 210 -10.59 3.44 14.44
C GLN A 210 -10.28 2.30 15.41
N ALA A 211 -10.08 2.59 16.70
CA ALA A 211 -9.78 1.58 17.72
C ALA A 211 -10.92 0.58 17.92
N ASN A 212 -12.17 1.00 17.70
CA ASN A 212 -13.36 0.16 17.81
C ASN A 212 -13.91 -0.33 16.47
N SER A 213 -13.19 -0.13 15.36
CA SER A 213 -13.60 -0.60 14.04
C SER A 213 -13.67 -2.14 13.97
N GLU A 214 -14.39 -2.64 12.98
CA GLU A 214 -14.43 -4.09 12.71
C GLU A 214 -13.03 -4.64 12.43
N HIS A 215 -12.18 -3.87 11.77
CA HIS A 215 -10.78 -4.23 11.52
C HIS A 215 -10.00 -4.51 12.82
N CYS A 216 -10.16 -3.69 13.85
CA CYS A 216 -9.43 -3.85 15.12
C CYS A 216 -10.12 -4.76 16.14
N ARG A 217 -11.45 -4.71 16.22
CA ARG A 217 -12.23 -5.39 17.25
C ARG A 217 -12.93 -6.64 16.76
N HIS A 218 -13.13 -6.80 15.46
CA HIS A 218 -13.88 -7.91 14.87
C HIS A 218 -15.26 -8.12 15.54
N LYS A 219 -16.01 -7.04 15.70
CA LYS A 219 -17.27 -7.02 16.45
C LYS A 219 -18.29 -8.05 15.93
N ILE A 220 -18.42 -8.17 14.60
CA ILE A 220 -19.30 -9.14 13.95
C ILE A 220 -18.84 -10.57 14.22
N PHE A 221 -17.56 -10.87 14.08
CA PHE A 221 -17.02 -12.22 14.30
C PHE A 221 -17.04 -12.64 15.78
N ASN A 222 -16.98 -11.67 16.70
CA ASN A 222 -17.08 -11.91 18.14
C ASN A 222 -18.49 -11.77 18.71
N ALA A 223 -19.47 -11.30 17.89
CA ALA A 223 -20.83 -11.08 18.35
C ALA A 223 -21.54 -12.39 18.77
N ASP A 224 -22.48 -12.27 19.70
CA ASP A 224 -23.46 -13.29 19.97
C ASP A 224 -24.50 -13.32 18.84
N TRP A 225 -24.82 -14.51 18.36
CA TRP A 225 -25.73 -14.70 17.25
C TRP A 225 -27.10 -15.22 17.71
N ILE A 226 -28.14 -14.62 17.18
CA ILE A 226 -29.51 -15.09 17.36
C ILE A 226 -30.03 -15.45 15.97
N ILE A 227 -30.32 -16.75 15.77
CA ILE A 227 -30.83 -17.27 14.49
C ILE A 227 -32.24 -17.84 14.74
N ASP A 228 -33.21 -17.31 14.01
CA ASP A 228 -34.63 -17.69 14.14
C ASP A 228 -35.17 -17.60 15.58
N GLY A 229 -34.65 -16.64 16.35
CA GLY A 229 -35.03 -16.39 17.75
C GLY A 229 -34.25 -17.22 18.78
N GLU A 230 -33.38 -18.11 18.35
CA GLU A 230 -32.53 -18.93 19.22
C GLU A 230 -31.11 -18.36 19.33
N VAL A 231 -30.64 -18.18 20.56
CA VAL A 231 -29.26 -17.73 20.85
C VAL A 231 -28.30 -18.87 20.52
N GLN A 232 -27.30 -18.60 19.73
CA GLN A 232 -26.27 -19.56 19.39
C GLN A 232 -25.22 -19.66 20.51
N ASP A 233 -24.66 -20.83 20.72
CA ASP A 233 -23.69 -21.12 21.79
C ASP A 233 -22.29 -20.59 21.50
N ARG A 234 -22.01 -20.16 20.25
CA ARG A 234 -20.70 -19.74 19.78
C ARG A 234 -20.76 -18.57 18.82
N SER A 235 -19.83 -17.63 19.01
CA SER A 235 -19.50 -16.63 17.98
C SER A 235 -18.80 -17.29 16.78
N LEU A 236 -18.69 -16.56 15.65
CA LEU A 236 -17.96 -17.05 14.48
C LEU A 236 -16.49 -17.34 14.82
N PHE A 237 -15.82 -16.50 15.61
CA PHE A 237 -14.45 -16.77 16.06
C PHE A 237 -14.36 -17.98 16.98
N ALA A 238 -15.34 -18.20 17.86
CA ALA A 238 -15.36 -19.40 18.69
C ALA A 238 -15.50 -20.67 17.83
N MET A 239 -16.27 -20.64 16.75
CA MET A 239 -16.38 -21.74 15.79
C MET A 239 -15.04 -22.02 15.10
N ILE A 240 -14.30 -20.99 14.69
CA ILE A 240 -12.96 -21.11 14.06
C ILE A 240 -11.96 -21.71 15.07
N ARG A 241 -11.89 -21.16 16.29
CA ARG A 241 -11.00 -21.64 17.34
C ARG A 241 -11.27 -23.07 17.79
N ASN A 242 -12.52 -23.49 17.74
CA ASN A 242 -12.92 -24.88 18.06
C ASN A 242 -12.17 -25.93 17.21
N THR A 243 -11.81 -25.60 15.97
CA THR A 243 -10.99 -26.50 15.14
C THR A 243 -9.63 -26.74 15.78
N HIS A 244 -8.96 -25.69 16.23
CA HIS A 244 -7.67 -25.78 16.91
C HIS A 244 -7.80 -26.47 18.29
N GLU A 245 -8.85 -26.15 19.05
CA GLU A 245 -9.09 -26.75 20.37
C GLU A 245 -9.27 -28.27 20.29
N ARG A 246 -9.91 -28.76 19.23
CA ARG A 246 -10.15 -30.20 19.02
C ARG A 246 -8.96 -30.93 18.37
N HIS A 247 -8.15 -30.22 17.62
CA HIS A 247 -7.02 -30.77 16.86
C HIS A 247 -5.78 -29.87 17.00
N PRO A 248 -5.19 -29.75 18.21
CA PRO A 248 -4.03 -28.90 18.46
C PRO A 248 -2.71 -29.54 18.02
N ASP A 249 -2.73 -30.80 17.58
CA ASP A 249 -1.52 -31.55 17.23
C ASP A 249 -0.69 -30.81 16.18
N ASN A 250 0.62 -30.78 16.42
CA ASN A 250 1.59 -30.09 15.56
C ASN A 250 1.43 -28.56 15.47
N VAL A 251 0.60 -27.93 16.29
CA VAL A 251 0.52 -26.48 16.41
C VAL A 251 1.27 -26.04 17.67
N LEU A 252 2.36 -25.29 17.48
CA LEU A 252 3.18 -24.79 18.60
C LEU A 252 2.64 -23.46 19.15
N SER A 253 2.08 -22.64 18.30
CA SER A 253 1.46 -21.37 18.68
C SER A 253 0.34 -21.00 17.70
N ALA A 254 -0.81 -20.65 18.25
CA ALA A 254 -1.93 -20.07 17.49
C ALA A 254 -2.63 -19.03 18.36
N TYR A 255 -3.20 -17.98 17.75
CA TYR A 255 -3.96 -16.89 18.38
C TYR A 255 -3.22 -16.10 19.49
N ARG A 256 -1.88 -16.07 19.47
CA ARG A 256 -1.04 -15.44 20.51
C ARG A 256 -0.03 -14.44 19.98
N ASP A 257 0.28 -14.50 18.70
CA ASP A 257 1.31 -13.69 18.06
C ASP A 257 0.86 -13.32 16.62
N ASN A 258 1.66 -12.58 15.89
CA ASN A 258 1.35 -12.11 14.54
C ASN A 258 1.21 -13.22 13.50
N ALA A 259 1.75 -14.41 13.77
CA ALA A 259 1.62 -15.59 12.92
C ALA A 259 1.42 -16.86 13.76
N ALA A 260 0.84 -17.88 13.17
CA ALA A 260 0.80 -19.22 13.75
C ALA A 260 2.11 -19.95 13.48
N VAL A 261 2.48 -20.86 14.38
CA VAL A 261 3.70 -21.68 14.27
C VAL A 261 3.34 -23.16 14.32
N MET A 262 3.75 -23.90 13.31
CA MET A 262 3.59 -25.35 13.22
C MET A 262 4.90 -26.06 13.44
N THR A 263 4.84 -27.30 13.96
CA THR A 263 6.00 -28.18 14.05
C THR A 263 6.53 -28.49 12.64
N GLY A 264 7.81 -28.22 12.44
CA GLY A 264 8.52 -28.56 11.22
C GLY A 264 9.38 -29.82 11.41
N PHE A 265 10.10 -30.18 10.36
CA PHE A 265 10.96 -31.36 10.34
C PHE A 265 12.39 -31.00 10.76
N PRO A 266 13.18 -31.97 11.28
CA PRO A 266 14.62 -31.80 11.42
C PRO A 266 15.25 -31.51 10.06
N ALA A 267 15.98 -30.40 9.98
CA ALA A 267 16.68 -30.00 8.76
C ALA A 267 17.97 -29.25 9.10
N GLY A 268 18.92 -29.22 8.17
CA GLY A 268 20.15 -28.44 8.31
C GLY A 268 19.94 -27.03 7.74
N ARG A 269 20.05 -26.00 8.55
CA ARG A 269 20.07 -24.61 8.08
C ARG A 269 21.52 -24.16 7.89
N PHE A 270 21.83 -23.59 6.74
CA PHE A 270 23.19 -23.11 6.40
C PHE A 270 23.29 -21.61 6.69
N PHE A 271 24.08 -21.26 7.70
CA PHE A 271 24.37 -19.89 8.10
C PHE A 271 25.70 -19.78 8.86
N PRO A 272 26.25 -18.54 9.02
CA PRO A 272 27.47 -18.35 9.77
C PRO A 272 27.26 -18.66 11.25
N ASP A 273 28.15 -19.48 11.81
CA ASP A 273 28.17 -19.78 13.25
C ASP A 273 28.46 -18.50 14.04
N PRO A 274 27.64 -18.14 15.04
CA PRO A 274 27.85 -16.91 15.82
C PRO A 274 29.20 -16.86 16.57
N ALA A 275 29.82 -18.01 16.84
CA ALA A 275 31.07 -18.09 17.60
C ALA A 275 32.30 -17.74 16.76
N ASP A 276 32.36 -18.16 15.51
CA ASP A 276 33.57 -18.04 14.67
C ASP A 276 33.29 -17.43 13.27
N GLY A 277 32.01 -17.15 12.93
CA GLY A 277 31.64 -16.59 11.65
C GLY A 277 31.72 -17.55 10.46
N GLN A 278 32.10 -18.83 10.67
CA GLN A 278 32.17 -19.78 9.56
C GLN A 278 30.83 -20.33 9.17
N TYR A 279 30.58 -20.43 7.87
CA TYR A 279 29.34 -20.99 7.32
C TYR A 279 29.34 -22.53 7.50
N ARG A 280 28.30 -23.03 8.15
CA ARG A 280 28.11 -24.49 8.33
C ARG A 280 26.60 -24.80 8.41
N TYR A 281 26.28 -26.10 8.28
CA TYR A 281 24.94 -26.60 8.52
C TYR A 281 24.71 -26.78 10.03
N HIS A 282 23.60 -26.20 10.50
CA HIS A 282 23.14 -26.35 11.89
C HIS A 282 21.89 -27.24 11.88
N PRO A 283 21.97 -28.50 12.31
CA PRO A 283 20.82 -29.39 12.43
C PRO A 283 19.90 -28.90 13.54
N GLU A 284 18.62 -28.67 13.20
CA GLU A 284 17.61 -28.24 14.17
C GLU A 284 16.20 -28.58 13.67
N ALA A 285 15.19 -28.53 14.55
CA ALA A 285 13.81 -28.58 14.16
C ALA A 285 13.43 -27.25 13.50
N VAL A 286 13.20 -27.26 12.20
CA VAL A 286 12.83 -26.06 11.42
C VAL A 286 11.31 -25.90 11.43
N HIS A 287 10.80 -25.14 12.38
CA HIS A 287 9.37 -24.86 12.48
C HIS A 287 8.90 -23.95 11.35
N ILE A 288 7.60 -24.08 11.01
CA ILE A 288 6.97 -23.36 9.90
C ILE A 288 6.04 -22.31 10.48
N LEU A 289 6.26 -21.05 10.13
CA LEU A 289 5.33 -19.97 10.39
C LEU A 289 4.33 -19.88 9.24
N MET A 290 3.10 -19.56 9.59
CA MET A 290 2.01 -19.31 8.63
C MET A 290 1.30 -18.01 8.97
N LYS A 291 1.30 -17.08 8.02
CA LYS A 291 0.56 -15.83 8.07
C LYS A 291 -0.31 -15.71 6.83
N VAL A 292 -1.53 -15.30 7.02
CA VAL A 292 -2.50 -15.03 5.95
C VAL A 292 -2.97 -13.58 6.08
N GLU A 293 -3.09 -12.90 4.95
CA GLU A 293 -3.55 -11.52 4.89
C GLU A 293 -4.60 -11.36 3.79
N THR A 294 -5.72 -10.73 4.10
CA THR A 294 -6.72 -10.35 3.11
C THR A 294 -6.49 -8.90 2.68
N HIS A 295 -6.31 -8.68 1.39
CA HIS A 295 -6.04 -7.35 0.85
C HIS A 295 -6.93 -7.05 -0.37
N ASN A 296 -8.24 -7.24 -0.18
CA ASN A 296 -9.23 -7.24 -1.26
C ASN A 296 -9.49 -5.84 -1.84
N HIS A 297 -9.82 -4.84 -1.01
CA HIS A 297 -10.23 -3.52 -1.49
C HIS A 297 -9.11 -2.78 -2.24
N PRO A 298 -7.89 -2.65 -1.70
CA PRO A 298 -6.77 -2.07 -2.45
C PRO A 298 -6.47 -2.81 -3.75
N THR A 299 -6.52 -4.14 -3.75
CA THR A 299 -6.32 -4.96 -4.95
C THR A 299 -7.43 -4.72 -6.00
N ALA A 300 -8.65 -4.49 -5.57
CA ALA A 300 -9.75 -4.18 -6.48
C ALA A 300 -9.65 -2.79 -7.11
N ILE A 301 -8.97 -1.85 -6.47
CA ILE A 301 -8.77 -0.48 -6.98
C ILE A 301 -7.53 -0.40 -7.88
N SER A 302 -6.42 -1.00 -7.45
CA SER A 302 -5.13 -0.98 -8.12
C SER A 302 -4.47 -2.36 -7.94
N PRO A 303 -4.71 -3.33 -8.84
CA PRO A 303 -4.47 -4.74 -8.61
C PRO A 303 -3.04 -5.09 -8.18
N PHE A 304 -2.03 -4.69 -8.95
CA PHE A 304 -0.64 -5.01 -8.62
C PHE A 304 -0.16 -4.34 -7.32
N PRO A 305 -0.27 -3.02 -7.14
CA PRO A 305 0.17 -2.37 -5.89
C PRO A 305 -0.63 -2.84 -4.68
N GLY A 306 -1.93 -3.08 -4.85
CA GLY A 306 -2.81 -3.57 -3.79
C GLY A 306 -2.40 -4.96 -3.31
N ALA A 307 -2.21 -5.91 -4.22
CA ALA A 307 -1.73 -7.27 -3.92
C ALA A 307 -0.33 -7.26 -3.30
N ALA A 308 0.59 -6.45 -3.84
CA ALA A 308 1.95 -6.30 -3.31
C ALA A 308 1.97 -5.75 -1.87
N THR A 309 1.04 -4.85 -1.52
CA THR A 309 0.91 -4.32 -0.15
C THR A 309 0.45 -5.43 0.81
N GLY A 310 -0.48 -6.30 0.41
CA GLY A 310 -0.89 -7.47 1.18
C GLY A 310 0.27 -8.41 1.47
N SER A 311 1.01 -8.79 0.44
CA SER A 311 2.23 -9.60 0.58
C SER A 311 3.27 -8.95 1.49
N GLY A 312 3.46 -7.63 1.39
CA GLY A 312 4.32 -6.87 2.29
C GLY A 312 3.87 -6.92 3.76
N GLY A 313 2.56 -6.94 4.01
CA GLY A 313 1.96 -7.12 5.33
C GLY A 313 2.30 -8.48 5.94
N GLU A 314 2.17 -9.55 5.18
CA GLU A 314 2.53 -10.92 5.60
C GLU A 314 4.01 -11.02 6.00
N ILE A 315 4.91 -10.49 5.16
CA ILE A 315 6.34 -10.48 5.43
C ILE A 315 6.67 -9.70 6.71
N ARG A 316 6.01 -8.59 6.93
CA ARG A 316 6.18 -7.76 8.14
C ARG A 316 5.78 -8.53 9.39
N ASP A 317 4.65 -9.20 9.37
CA ASP A 317 4.12 -9.93 10.52
C ASP A 317 4.96 -11.19 10.82
N GLU A 318 5.39 -11.92 9.80
CA GLU A 318 6.35 -13.02 9.98
C GLU A 318 7.67 -12.52 10.60
N GLY A 319 8.18 -11.38 10.13
CA GLY A 319 9.37 -10.77 10.68
C GLY A 319 9.24 -10.29 12.14
N ALA A 320 8.01 -9.95 12.56
CA ALA A 320 7.71 -9.50 13.92
C ALA A 320 7.38 -10.64 14.90
N THR A 321 7.07 -11.85 14.41
CA THR A 321 6.68 -13.00 15.24
C THR A 321 7.87 -13.54 16.05
N GLY A 322 7.76 -13.54 17.38
CA GLY A 322 8.78 -14.07 18.29
C GLY A 322 10.17 -13.45 18.03
N ARG A 323 11.12 -14.28 17.58
CA ARG A 323 12.48 -13.84 17.19
C ARG A 323 12.58 -13.44 15.72
N GLY A 324 11.46 -13.39 15.01
CA GLY A 324 11.36 -13.18 13.60
C GLY A 324 11.49 -14.46 12.77
N ALA A 325 10.99 -14.39 11.55
CA ALA A 325 11.08 -15.45 10.57
C ALA A 325 11.72 -14.97 9.27
N LYS A 326 12.07 -15.91 8.41
CA LYS A 326 12.51 -15.63 7.04
C LYS A 326 11.45 -16.14 6.09
N PRO A 327 10.74 -15.27 5.34
CA PRO A 327 9.80 -15.68 4.30
C PRO A 327 10.47 -16.62 3.31
N LYS A 328 9.84 -17.74 3.00
CA LYS A 328 10.38 -18.80 2.13
C LYS A 328 9.48 -19.09 0.94
N ALA A 329 8.18 -18.98 1.14
CA ALA A 329 7.19 -19.19 0.10
C ALA A 329 6.02 -18.23 0.32
N GLY A 330 5.40 -17.79 -0.76
CA GLY A 330 4.16 -17.03 -0.76
C GLY A 330 3.12 -17.77 -1.59
N LEU A 331 1.88 -17.72 -1.13
CA LEU A 331 0.72 -18.23 -1.87
C LEU A 331 -0.22 -17.06 -2.15
N CYS A 332 -0.69 -16.95 -3.39
CA CYS A 332 -1.69 -15.96 -3.78
C CYS A 332 -3.00 -16.66 -4.13
N GLY A 333 -4.11 -16.16 -3.59
CA GLY A 333 -5.44 -16.61 -3.93
C GLY A 333 -6.32 -15.40 -4.26
N PHE A 334 -6.98 -15.43 -5.41
CA PHE A 334 -7.89 -14.37 -5.84
C PHE A 334 -9.29 -14.94 -6.01
N SER A 335 -10.24 -14.42 -5.23
CA SER A 335 -11.67 -14.68 -5.42
C SER A 335 -12.29 -13.46 -6.10
N VAL A 336 -12.74 -13.64 -7.34
CA VAL A 336 -13.33 -12.59 -8.15
C VAL A 336 -14.70 -13.01 -8.69
N SER A 337 -15.48 -12.06 -9.20
CA SER A 337 -16.71 -12.33 -9.94
C SER A 337 -16.41 -12.94 -11.31
N HIS A 338 -17.43 -13.09 -12.15
CA HIS A 338 -17.28 -13.61 -13.51
C HIS A 338 -16.27 -12.80 -14.32
N LEU A 339 -15.32 -13.48 -14.95
CA LEU A 339 -14.23 -12.85 -15.70
C LEU A 339 -14.72 -12.15 -16.96
N ARG A 340 -15.69 -12.72 -17.65
CA ARG A 340 -16.25 -12.22 -18.93
C ARG A 340 -15.13 -11.92 -19.93
N ILE A 341 -14.31 -12.93 -20.19
CA ILE A 341 -13.18 -12.83 -21.13
C ILE A 341 -13.72 -12.42 -22.50
N PRO A 342 -13.19 -11.36 -23.15
CA PRO A 342 -13.60 -10.94 -24.48
C PRO A 342 -13.56 -12.12 -25.46
N ASP A 343 -14.58 -12.23 -26.29
CA ASP A 343 -14.78 -13.32 -27.29
C ASP A 343 -14.90 -14.74 -26.70
N PHE A 344 -14.93 -14.87 -25.36
CA PHE A 344 -15.04 -16.17 -24.67
C PHE A 344 -15.96 -16.12 -23.44
N VAL A 345 -17.00 -15.27 -23.46
CA VAL A 345 -17.98 -15.17 -22.37
C VAL A 345 -18.80 -16.46 -22.30
N GLN A 346 -18.89 -17.03 -21.08
CA GLN A 346 -19.59 -18.29 -20.87
C GLN A 346 -21.10 -18.07 -20.62
N PRO A 347 -21.98 -19.04 -20.96
CA PRO A 347 -23.45 -18.89 -20.84
C PRO A 347 -23.94 -18.60 -19.41
N TRP A 348 -23.19 -18.98 -18.39
CA TRP A 348 -23.54 -18.76 -16.98
C TRP A 348 -23.00 -17.43 -16.42
N GLU A 349 -22.14 -16.72 -17.15
CA GLU A 349 -21.58 -15.46 -16.70
C GLU A 349 -22.60 -14.32 -16.82
N ARG A 350 -22.68 -13.52 -15.75
CA ARG A 350 -23.59 -12.36 -15.67
C ARG A 350 -22.80 -11.12 -15.30
N ASP A 351 -23.29 -9.98 -15.79
CA ASP A 351 -22.80 -8.68 -15.36
C ASP A 351 -23.68 -8.18 -14.22
N TYR A 352 -23.13 -8.15 -13.01
CA TYR A 352 -23.80 -7.58 -11.86
C TYR A 352 -23.52 -6.08 -11.67
N GLY A 353 -22.74 -5.48 -12.56
CA GLY A 353 -22.18 -4.15 -12.38
C GLY A 353 -21.09 -4.11 -11.33
N LYS A 354 -20.46 -2.96 -11.21
CA LYS A 354 -19.42 -2.70 -10.19
C LYS A 354 -19.31 -1.19 -9.92
N PRO A 355 -18.84 -0.76 -8.73
CA PRO A 355 -18.49 0.63 -8.49
C PRO A 355 -17.43 1.13 -9.47
N GLY A 356 -17.56 2.38 -9.91
CA GLY A 356 -16.64 2.97 -10.91
C GLY A 356 -15.17 2.99 -10.49
N ARG A 357 -14.89 3.00 -9.17
CA ARG A 357 -13.53 2.97 -8.61
C ARG A 357 -12.86 1.60 -8.63
N ILE A 358 -13.62 0.52 -8.81
CA ILE A 358 -13.13 -0.86 -8.81
C ILE A 358 -12.90 -1.30 -10.25
N VAL A 359 -11.77 -1.95 -10.55
CA VAL A 359 -11.47 -2.51 -11.86
C VAL A 359 -12.27 -3.80 -12.12
N SER A 360 -12.23 -4.31 -13.35
CA SER A 360 -12.94 -5.56 -13.69
C SER A 360 -12.29 -6.77 -13.03
N ALA A 361 -13.07 -7.86 -12.87
CA ALA A 361 -12.55 -9.15 -12.41
C ALA A 361 -11.40 -9.65 -13.28
N LEU A 362 -11.50 -9.44 -14.59
CA LEU A 362 -10.46 -9.82 -15.53
C LEU A 362 -9.16 -9.02 -15.30
N ASP A 363 -9.27 -7.70 -15.11
CA ASP A 363 -8.09 -6.85 -14.86
C ASP A 363 -7.39 -7.26 -13.56
N ILE A 364 -8.16 -7.59 -12.50
CA ILE A 364 -7.58 -8.09 -11.25
C ILE A 364 -6.75 -9.35 -11.51
N MET A 365 -7.29 -10.30 -12.27
CA MET A 365 -6.61 -11.57 -12.56
C MET A 365 -5.42 -11.43 -13.51
N LEU A 366 -5.44 -10.42 -14.38
CA LEU A 366 -4.32 -10.16 -15.29
C LEU A 366 -3.16 -9.41 -14.63
N GLU A 367 -3.45 -8.54 -13.65
CA GLU A 367 -2.45 -7.64 -13.10
C GLU A 367 -2.06 -7.94 -11.64
N GLY A 368 -2.98 -8.48 -10.85
CA GLY A 368 -2.71 -8.76 -9.43
C GLY A 368 -1.65 -9.82 -9.18
N PRO A 369 -1.63 -10.94 -9.91
CA PRO A 369 -0.68 -12.05 -9.68
C PRO A 369 0.76 -11.80 -10.16
N ILE A 370 1.03 -10.75 -10.92
CA ILE A 370 2.32 -10.55 -11.62
C ILE A 370 3.36 -9.90 -10.70
#